data_1df7a9419fcec76bf684000ca3ca10fb
#
_entry.id   1df7a9419fcec76bf684000ca3ca10fb
#
_cell.length_a   1.000
_cell.length_b   1.000
_cell.length_c   1.000
_cell.angle_alpha   90.00
_cell.angle_beta   90.00
_cell.angle_gamma   90.00
#
_symmetry.space_group_name_H-M   'P 1'
#
loop_
_entity.id
_entity.type
_entity.pdbx_description
1 polymer ?
#
loop_
_entity_poly.entity_id
_entity_poly.type
_entity_poly.pdbx_seq_one_letter_code
_entity_poly.pdbx_strand_id
1 'polypeptide(L)'
;MDTMIGVIGGSGLYEIDGLEDAVWQTVDSPWGAPSDQILTGQLGGVAMAFLPRHGRGHVHSPTTVPYRANIDALKRIGVTDVISVSACGSFRDEMAPGDFVVVDQFIDRTFAREKSFFGTGLVGHVSVAHPTCPRLGEACLEAGSAEGITMHDGGTYLAMEGPQFSSVAESHMYRAWGCDVIGMTNMPEAKLAREAELCYASVAMITDYDSWHPEHGAVDITEILKTLGANSANAKGLVARLPALLRADRAPCPHGCDRALEYALMTAPENRDPALLAKLDAVAGRVL
;
A
#
# COMPACT_ATOMS: atom_id res chain seq x y z
N MET A 1 20.62 -7.48 4.93
CA MET A 1 19.67 -7.86 3.86
C MET A 1 19.71 -6.75 2.85
N ASP A 2 19.76 -7.08 1.57
CA ASP A 2 19.72 -6.06 0.52
C ASP A 2 18.31 -5.47 0.42
N THR A 3 18.22 -4.21 0.05
CA THR A 3 16.92 -3.55 -0.16
C THR A 3 16.28 -4.11 -1.43
N MET A 4 15.00 -4.51 -1.34
CA MET A 4 14.15 -4.74 -2.50
C MET A 4 12.87 -3.94 -2.31
N ILE A 5 12.58 -3.06 -3.26
CA ILE A 5 11.43 -2.16 -3.22
C ILE A 5 10.26 -2.79 -3.95
N GLY A 6 9.16 -3.07 -3.24
CA GLY A 6 7.88 -3.48 -3.81
C GLY A 6 7.00 -2.26 -4.08
N VAL A 7 6.45 -2.16 -5.26
CA VAL A 7 5.46 -1.13 -5.63
C VAL A 7 4.13 -1.81 -5.88
N ILE A 8 3.13 -1.45 -5.11
CA ILE A 8 1.74 -1.90 -5.32
C ILE A 8 0.94 -0.73 -5.88
N GLY A 9 0.38 -0.89 -7.08
CA GLY A 9 -0.37 0.20 -7.67
C GLY A 9 -1.31 -0.21 -8.79
N GLY A 10 -1.87 0.79 -9.46
CA GLY A 10 -2.75 0.62 -10.61
C GLY A 10 -1.98 0.38 -11.92
N SER A 11 -2.76 0.29 -13.01
CA SER A 11 -2.23 0.13 -14.36
C SER A 11 -1.28 1.26 -14.73
N GLY A 12 -0.15 0.91 -15.31
CA GLY A 12 0.84 1.86 -15.82
C GLY A 12 2.05 2.10 -14.92
N LEU A 13 2.01 1.82 -13.61
CA LEU A 13 3.18 2.00 -12.73
C LEU A 13 4.32 1.00 -12.97
N TYR A 14 4.07 -0.08 -13.68
CA TYR A 14 5.07 -1.09 -14.03
C TYR A 14 5.76 -0.83 -15.39
N GLU A 15 5.36 0.21 -16.11
CA GLU A 15 6.02 0.69 -17.33
C GLU A 15 6.98 1.84 -16.99
N ILE A 16 8.05 1.53 -16.26
CA ILE A 16 9.07 2.51 -15.83
C ILE A 16 10.28 2.44 -16.75
N ASP A 17 10.68 3.60 -17.27
CA ASP A 17 11.88 3.73 -18.08
C ASP A 17 13.13 3.38 -17.25
N GLY A 18 14.04 2.63 -17.86
CA GLY A 18 15.30 2.24 -17.22
C GLY A 18 15.18 1.01 -16.30
N LEU A 19 14.04 0.33 -16.26
CA LEU A 19 13.94 -0.96 -15.56
C LEU A 19 14.67 -2.02 -16.38
N GLU A 20 15.80 -2.52 -15.84
CA GLU A 20 16.66 -3.55 -16.44
C GLU A 20 16.23 -4.95 -15.97
N ASP A 21 16.51 -5.98 -16.76
CA ASP A 21 16.23 -7.39 -16.46
C ASP A 21 14.76 -7.65 -16.05
N ALA A 22 13.84 -6.95 -16.68
CA ALA A 22 12.43 -7.00 -16.37
C ALA A 22 11.79 -8.37 -16.70
N VAL A 23 11.28 -9.09 -15.70
CA VAL A 23 10.66 -10.41 -15.86
C VAL A 23 9.36 -10.49 -15.07
N TRP A 24 8.27 -10.90 -15.75
CA TRP A 24 7.03 -11.27 -15.10
C TRP A 24 7.14 -12.68 -14.52
N GLN A 25 6.89 -12.82 -13.23
CA GLN A 25 6.95 -14.11 -12.54
C GLN A 25 5.66 -14.41 -11.79
N THR A 26 5.27 -15.69 -11.80
CA THR A 26 4.20 -16.21 -10.95
C THR A 26 4.80 -16.59 -9.61
N VAL A 27 4.18 -16.11 -8.53
CA VAL A 27 4.59 -16.43 -7.16
C VAL A 27 3.44 -17.14 -6.47
N ASP A 28 3.68 -18.37 -6.04
CA ASP A 28 2.69 -19.14 -5.28
C ASP A 28 2.61 -18.64 -3.84
N SER A 29 1.40 -18.53 -3.32
CA SER A 29 1.13 -18.18 -1.93
C SER A 29 0.14 -19.16 -1.31
N PRO A 30 0.35 -19.58 -0.06
CA PRO A 30 -0.60 -20.45 0.66
C PRO A 30 -1.93 -19.74 0.98
N TRP A 31 -2.02 -18.43 0.69
CA TRP A 31 -3.22 -17.62 0.88
C TRP A 31 -4.05 -17.46 -0.41
N GLY A 32 -3.69 -18.17 -1.47
CA GLY A 32 -4.31 -18.09 -2.79
C GLY A 32 -3.42 -17.42 -3.83
N ALA A 33 -3.92 -17.28 -5.05
CA ALA A 33 -3.19 -16.57 -6.09
C ALA A 33 -3.14 -15.07 -5.79
N PRO A 34 -1.98 -14.39 -5.97
CA PRO A 34 -1.92 -12.94 -6.00
C PRO A 34 -2.80 -12.33 -7.10
N SER A 35 -3.04 -11.03 -7.02
CA SER A 35 -3.88 -10.31 -8.01
C SER A 35 -3.37 -10.40 -9.44
N ASP A 36 -2.07 -10.61 -9.62
CA ASP A 36 -1.40 -10.81 -10.91
C ASP A 36 -0.01 -11.42 -10.70
N GLN A 37 0.69 -11.71 -11.80
CA GLN A 37 2.12 -11.90 -11.78
C GLN A 37 2.83 -10.66 -11.24
N ILE A 38 4.01 -10.82 -10.68
CA ILE A 38 4.85 -9.74 -10.20
C ILE A 38 5.93 -9.46 -11.26
N LEU A 39 6.05 -8.21 -11.69
CA LEU A 39 7.17 -7.79 -12.53
C LEU A 39 8.35 -7.47 -11.62
N THR A 40 9.47 -8.17 -11.81
CA THR A 40 10.72 -7.87 -11.09
C THR A 40 11.78 -7.38 -12.08
N GLY A 41 12.72 -6.57 -11.57
CA GLY A 41 13.82 -6.03 -12.35
C GLY A 41 14.78 -5.24 -11.47
N GLN A 42 15.71 -4.52 -12.11
CA GLN A 42 16.65 -3.62 -11.45
C GLN A 42 16.39 -2.19 -11.90
N LEU A 43 16.41 -1.24 -11.00
CA LEU A 43 16.30 0.18 -11.30
C LEU A 43 17.37 0.94 -10.50
N GLY A 44 18.31 1.58 -11.18
CA GLY A 44 19.41 2.26 -10.51
C GLY A 44 20.24 1.37 -9.58
N GLY A 45 20.36 0.07 -9.91
CA GLY A 45 21.10 -0.92 -9.12
C GLY A 45 20.35 -1.43 -7.86
N VAL A 46 19.09 -1.09 -7.70
CA VAL A 46 18.20 -1.60 -6.62
C VAL A 46 17.17 -2.55 -7.20
N ALA A 47 16.96 -3.70 -6.54
CA ALA A 47 15.93 -4.65 -6.93
C ALA A 47 14.53 -4.08 -6.71
N MET A 48 13.69 -4.18 -7.74
CA MET A 48 12.32 -3.69 -7.75
C MET A 48 11.33 -4.82 -8.01
N ALA A 49 10.14 -4.72 -7.43
CA ALA A 49 9.01 -5.59 -7.71
C ALA A 49 7.75 -4.75 -7.90
N PHE A 50 6.99 -4.99 -8.96
CA PHE A 50 5.74 -4.27 -9.26
C PHE A 50 4.58 -5.24 -9.26
N LEU A 51 3.56 -4.96 -8.46
CA LEU A 51 2.35 -5.76 -8.37
C LEU A 51 1.12 -4.93 -8.78
N PRO A 52 0.44 -5.30 -9.89
CA PRO A 52 -0.84 -4.70 -10.27
C PRO A 52 -1.91 -5.06 -9.23
N ARG A 53 -2.29 -4.11 -8.35
CA ARG A 53 -3.21 -4.37 -7.21
C ARG A 53 -4.53 -4.99 -7.65
N HIS A 54 -5.10 -4.50 -8.71
CA HIS A 54 -6.40 -4.97 -9.24
C HIS A 54 -6.25 -6.02 -10.36
N GLY A 55 -5.02 -6.50 -10.60
CA GLY A 55 -4.69 -7.30 -11.78
C GLY A 55 -4.67 -6.48 -13.08
N ARG A 56 -3.94 -6.96 -14.09
CA ARG A 56 -3.96 -6.34 -15.42
C ARG A 56 -5.38 -6.46 -16.01
N GLY A 57 -5.90 -5.35 -16.52
CA GLY A 57 -7.29 -5.23 -16.94
C GLY A 57 -8.29 -4.90 -15.82
N HIS A 58 -7.82 -4.63 -14.60
CA HIS A 58 -8.65 -4.20 -13.44
C HIS A 58 -9.76 -5.21 -13.11
N VAL A 59 -9.38 -6.49 -12.99
CA VAL A 59 -10.32 -7.62 -12.82
C VAL A 59 -10.80 -7.83 -11.38
N HIS A 60 -10.08 -7.29 -10.39
CA HIS A 60 -10.45 -7.36 -8.99
C HIS A 60 -11.08 -6.05 -8.52
N SER A 61 -12.25 -6.12 -7.89
CA SER A 61 -12.81 -5.00 -7.14
C SER A 61 -11.99 -4.74 -5.85
N PRO A 62 -12.10 -3.57 -5.20
CA PRO A 62 -11.40 -3.32 -3.94
C PRO A 62 -11.64 -4.38 -2.86
N THR A 63 -12.84 -4.96 -2.80
CA THR A 63 -13.18 -6.04 -1.87
C THR A 63 -12.54 -7.37 -2.22
N THR A 64 -12.40 -7.68 -3.53
CA THR A 64 -11.94 -8.99 -4.01
C THR A 64 -10.44 -9.06 -4.28
N VAL A 65 -9.69 -7.97 -4.10
CA VAL A 65 -8.22 -8.00 -4.14
C VAL A 65 -7.70 -9.03 -3.12
N PRO A 66 -6.85 -9.97 -3.53
CA PRO A 66 -6.31 -11.01 -2.64
C PRO A 66 -5.16 -10.46 -1.77
N TYR A 67 -5.47 -9.53 -0.86
CA TYR A 67 -4.48 -8.77 -0.07
C TYR A 67 -3.46 -9.66 0.65
N ARG A 68 -3.91 -10.77 1.29
CA ARG A 68 -2.97 -11.69 1.96
C ARG A 68 -1.99 -12.33 0.97
N ALA A 69 -2.50 -12.82 -0.15
CA ALA A 69 -1.65 -13.42 -1.17
C ALA A 69 -0.67 -12.40 -1.77
N ASN A 70 -1.12 -11.16 -1.98
CA ASN A 70 -0.28 -10.08 -2.51
C ASN A 70 0.90 -9.76 -1.57
N ILE A 71 0.64 -9.55 -0.29
CA ILE A 71 1.68 -9.22 0.69
C ILE A 71 2.61 -10.41 0.94
N ASP A 72 2.06 -11.63 1.06
CA ASP A 72 2.86 -12.85 1.21
C ASP A 72 3.78 -13.08 0.00
N ALA A 73 3.27 -12.92 -1.22
CA ALA A 73 4.05 -13.08 -2.44
C ALA A 73 5.21 -12.07 -2.52
N LEU A 74 4.97 -10.81 -2.19
CA LEU A 74 6.03 -9.80 -2.12
C LEU A 74 7.08 -10.17 -1.06
N LYS A 75 6.65 -10.62 0.12
CA LYS A 75 7.57 -11.08 1.18
C LYS A 75 8.42 -12.27 0.73
N ARG A 76 7.81 -13.26 0.03
CA ARG A 76 8.49 -14.47 -0.47
C ARG A 76 9.60 -14.18 -1.46
N ILE A 77 9.45 -13.18 -2.32
CA ILE A 77 10.48 -12.79 -3.29
C ILE A 77 11.54 -11.85 -2.71
N GLY A 78 11.47 -11.54 -1.41
CA GLY A 78 12.48 -10.77 -0.71
C GLY A 78 12.23 -9.26 -0.63
N VAL A 79 11.03 -8.78 -0.97
CA VAL A 79 10.65 -7.37 -0.76
C VAL A 79 10.81 -7.01 0.72
N THR A 80 11.42 -5.87 0.98
CA THR A 80 11.66 -5.32 2.32
C THR A 80 10.89 -4.03 2.57
N ASP A 81 10.66 -3.27 1.52
CA ASP A 81 10.07 -1.93 1.55
C ASP A 81 8.94 -1.85 0.52
N VAL A 82 7.73 -1.54 0.95
CA VAL A 82 6.54 -1.47 0.08
C VAL A 82 6.09 -0.03 -0.07
N ILE A 83 5.97 0.42 -1.31
CA ILE A 83 5.36 1.69 -1.68
C ILE A 83 4.01 1.40 -2.32
N SER A 84 2.97 1.79 -1.65
CA SER A 84 1.59 1.66 -2.13
C SER A 84 1.14 2.96 -2.78
N VAL A 85 0.77 2.91 -4.04
CA VAL A 85 0.28 4.06 -4.79
C VAL A 85 -1.18 3.85 -5.14
N SER A 86 -2.04 4.81 -4.82
CA SER A 86 -3.49 4.70 -5.06
C SER A 86 -4.13 6.05 -5.35
N ALA A 87 -5.16 6.06 -6.19
CA ALA A 87 -6.03 7.22 -6.35
C ALA A 87 -6.92 7.40 -5.10
N CYS A 88 -7.25 8.63 -4.77
CA CYS A 88 -8.10 8.98 -3.63
C CYS A 88 -8.90 10.26 -3.89
N GLY A 89 -10.00 10.44 -3.16
CA GLY A 89 -10.69 11.70 -3.01
C GLY A 89 -10.13 12.50 -1.83
N SER A 90 -10.28 13.82 -1.86
CA SER A 90 -9.85 14.74 -0.79
C SER A 90 -11.03 15.24 0.04
N PHE A 91 -10.81 15.37 1.35
CA PHE A 91 -11.71 16.05 2.28
C PHE A 91 -11.23 17.46 2.66
N ARG A 92 -10.16 17.96 2.04
CA ARG A 92 -9.52 19.24 2.34
C ARG A 92 -9.49 20.16 1.11
N ASP A 93 -9.86 21.41 1.30
CA ASP A 93 -9.78 22.42 0.23
C ASP A 93 -8.33 22.63 -0.23
N GLU A 94 -7.38 22.58 0.69
CA GLU A 94 -5.95 22.76 0.45
C GLU A 94 -5.23 21.58 -0.19
N MET A 95 -5.87 20.41 -0.25
CA MET A 95 -5.36 19.20 -0.90
C MET A 95 -6.10 18.97 -2.21
N ALA A 96 -5.62 19.59 -3.28
CA ALA A 96 -6.33 19.66 -4.56
C ALA A 96 -6.12 18.42 -5.45
N PRO A 97 -7.04 18.14 -6.39
CA PRO A 97 -6.81 17.16 -7.45
C PRO A 97 -5.51 17.42 -8.19
N GLY A 98 -4.66 16.40 -8.32
CA GLY A 98 -3.30 16.48 -8.83
C GLY A 98 -2.21 16.50 -7.76
N ASP A 99 -2.55 16.87 -6.52
CA ASP A 99 -1.62 16.78 -5.39
C ASP A 99 -1.49 15.33 -4.88
N PHE A 100 -0.38 15.04 -4.20
CA PHE A 100 -0.13 13.75 -3.58
C PHE A 100 0.03 13.89 -2.07
N VAL A 101 -0.49 12.91 -1.33
CA VAL A 101 -0.39 12.86 0.14
C VAL A 101 0.43 11.63 0.55
N VAL A 102 1.47 11.83 1.35
CA VAL A 102 2.14 10.75 2.05
C VAL A 102 1.36 10.46 3.32
N VAL A 103 0.59 9.38 3.28
CA VAL A 103 -0.35 9.02 4.35
C VAL A 103 0.41 8.53 5.58
N ASP A 104 0.06 9.01 6.76
CA ASP A 104 0.65 8.58 8.03
C ASP A 104 -0.35 7.85 8.96
N GLN A 105 -1.67 8.03 8.76
CA GLN A 105 -2.72 7.41 9.57
C GLN A 105 -3.86 6.86 8.72
N PHE A 106 -4.56 5.85 9.28
CA PHE A 106 -5.70 5.22 8.62
C PHE A 106 -6.91 5.08 9.55
N ILE A 107 -8.09 5.27 8.95
CA ILE A 107 -9.36 4.80 9.51
C ILE A 107 -9.90 3.69 8.60
N ASP A 108 -9.99 2.47 9.13
CA ASP A 108 -10.43 1.28 8.38
C ASP A 108 -11.95 1.09 8.51
N ARG A 109 -12.68 1.42 7.46
CA ARG A 109 -14.13 1.19 7.32
C ARG A 109 -14.47 0.02 6.39
N THR A 110 -13.48 -0.80 6.03
CA THR A 110 -13.72 -2.03 5.28
C THR A 110 -14.35 -3.09 6.20
N PHE A 111 -15.15 -4.02 5.66
CA PHE A 111 -15.86 -5.02 6.46
C PHE A 111 -15.95 -6.42 5.83
N ALA A 112 -15.67 -6.56 4.54
CA ALA A 112 -15.79 -7.83 3.82
C ALA A 112 -14.44 -8.38 3.35
N ARG A 113 -13.35 -8.07 4.06
CA ARG A 113 -11.97 -8.44 3.70
C ARG A 113 -11.29 -9.19 4.84
N GLU A 114 -10.43 -10.14 4.47
CA GLU A 114 -9.54 -10.79 5.43
C GLU A 114 -8.42 -9.83 5.85
N LYS A 115 -8.37 -9.50 7.15
CA LYS A 115 -7.55 -8.40 7.68
C LYS A 115 -6.29 -8.84 8.43
N SER A 116 -6.03 -10.13 8.54
CA SER A 116 -4.90 -10.68 9.29
C SER A 116 -4.43 -12.00 8.69
N PHE A 117 -3.15 -12.28 8.81
CA PHE A 117 -2.56 -13.60 8.59
C PHE A 117 -2.77 -14.51 9.81
N PHE A 118 -2.97 -13.94 10.98
CA PHE A 118 -3.19 -14.65 12.23
C PHE A 118 -4.68 -14.92 12.47
N GLY A 119 -4.98 -15.93 13.30
CA GLY A 119 -6.35 -16.31 13.61
C GLY A 119 -6.41 -17.50 14.56
N THR A 120 -7.46 -18.32 14.43
CA THR A 120 -7.59 -19.54 15.22
C THR A 120 -6.38 -20.45 15.00
N GLY A 121 -5.74 -20.88 16.08
CA GLY A 121 -4.53 -21.71 16.04
C GLY A 121 -3.21 -20.97 16.16
N LEU A 122 -3.16 -19.67 15.81
CA LEU A 122 -2.06 -18.78 16.15
C LEU A 122 -2.57 -17.34 16.19
N VAL A 123 -2.68 -16.80 17.38
CA VAL A 123 -3.13 -15.42 17.61
C VAL A 123 -1.91 -14.50 17.69
N GLY A 124 -1.93 -13.43 16.91
CA GLY A 124 -0.94 -12.37 16.94
C GLY A 124 -1.59 -11.00 17.12
N HIS A 125 -1.04 -10.17 18.01
CA HIS A 125 -1.48 -8.78 18.24
C HIS A 125 -0.37 -7.82 17.84
N VAL A 126 -0.41 -7.35 16.60
CA VAL A 126 0.57 -6.40 16.05
C VAL A 126 0.09 -4.97 16.26
N SER A 127 0.97 -4.11 16.77
CA SER A 127 0.65 -2.69 16.91
C SER A 127 0.57 -1.99 15.55
N VAL A 128 -0.54 -1.31 15.30
CA VAL A 128 -0.78 -0.46 14.13
C VAL A 128 -0.99 1.00 14.49
N ALA A 129 -0.52 1.42 15.68
CA ALA A 129 -0.59 2.82 16.11
C ALA A 129 0.18 3.76 15.14
N HIS A 130 1.27 3.28 14.56
CA HIS A 130 2.02 3.92 13.48
C HIS A 130 2.04 2.96 12.29
N PRO A 131 1.03 3.01 11.41
CA PRO A 131 0.82 1.99 10.38
C PRO A 131 1.79 2.10 9.20
N THR A 132 2.43 3.25 9.02
CA THR A 132 3.38 3.55 7.94
C THR A 132 4.80 3.66 8.48
N CYS A 133 5.78 3.56 7.58
CA CYS A 133 7.19 3.74 7.88
C CYS A 133 7.62 5.18 7.56
N PRO A 134 7.95 6.01 8.56
CA PRO A 134 8.36 7.41 8.32
C PRO A 134 9.55 7.53 7.37
N ARG A 135 10.54 6.63 7.47
CA ARG A 135 11.70 6.60 6.56
C ARG A 135 11.29 6.49 5.09
N LEU A 136 10.30 5.64 4.78
CA LEU A 136 9.77 5.52 3.42
C LEU A 136 8.92 6.74 3.05
N GLY A 137 8.17 7.28 4.00
CA GLY A 137 7.40 8.51 3.80
C GLY A 137 8.29 9.69 3.41
N GLU A 138 9.37 9.91 4.14
CA GLU A 138 10.38 10.94 3.83
C GLU A 138 10.97 10.77 2.42
N ALA A 139 11.33 9.53 2.04
CA ALA A 139 11.83 9.25 0.70
C ALA A 139 10.77 9.54 -0.39
N CYS A 140 9.49 9.24 -0.14
CA CYS A 140 8.41 9.56 -1.07
C CYS A 140 8.18 11.06 -1.21
N LEU A 141 8.25 11.81 -0.10
CA LEU A 141 8.15 13.29 -0.11
C LEU A 141 9.28 13.91 -0.91
N GLU A 142 10.51 13.48 -0.67
CA GLU A 142 11.70 13.97 -1.41
C GLU A 142 11.59 13.65 -2.89
N ALA A 143 11.25 12.39 -3.24
CA ALA A 143 11.10 11.95 -4.62
C ALA A 143 10.02 12.72 -5.36
N GLY A 144 8.83 12.89 -4.76
CA GLY A 144 7.72 13.63 -5.36
C GLY A 144 8.01 15.11 -5.53
N SER A 145 8.60 15.74 -4.53
CA SER A 145 8.99 17.15 -4.59
C SER A 145 10.04 17.41 -5.69
N ALA A 146 10.99 16.49 -5.86
CA ALA A 146 11.99 16.57 -6.93
C ALA A 146 11.41 16.38 -8.35
N GLU A 147 10.22 15.77 -8.46
CA GLU A 147 9.44 15.70 -9.72
C GLU A 147 8.54 16.92 -9.93
N GLY A 148 8.54 17.89 -9.00
CA GLY A 148 7.67 19.07 -9.06
C GLY A 148 6.21 18.79 -8.69
N ILE A 149 5.94 17.68 -8.01
CA ILE A 149 4.61 17.32 -7.52
C ILE A 149 4.35 18.12 -6.23
N THR A 150 3.16 18.67 -6.07
CA THR A 150 2.70 19.22 -4.79
C THR A 150 2.49 18.05 -3.82
N MET A 151 3.35 17.94 -2.81
CA MET A 151 3.34 16.87 -1.82
C MET A 151 2.83 17.38 -0.48
N HIS A 152 1.92 16.64 0.15
CA HIS A 152 1.46 16.85 1.52
C HIS A 152 2.06 15.81 2.44
N ASP A 153 2.68 16.27 3.54
CA ASP A 153 3.33 15.44 4.55
C ASP A 153 2.34 15.08 5.66
N GLY A 154 1.96 13.80 5.71
CA GLY A 154 0.95 13.30 6.62
C GLY A 154 -0.48 13.50 6.12
N GLY A 155 -1.38 12.74 6.73
CA GLY A 155 -2.82 12.79 6.50
C GLY A 155 -3.49 11.48 6.85
N THR A 156 -4.69 11.59 7.41
CA THR A 156 -5.53 10.43 7.76
C THR A 156 -6.31 9.95 6.54
N TYR A 157 -5.97 8.76 6.07
CA TYR A 157 -6.68 8.10 4.97
C TYR A 157 -7.82 7.24 5.51
N LEU A 158 -9.05 7.50 5.09
CA LEU A 158 -10.18 6.62 5.31
C LEU A 158 -10.23 5.56 4.20
N ALA A 159 -10.17 4.29 4.57
CA ALA A 159 -10.39 3.19 3.65
C ALA A 159 -11.84 2.73 3.73
N MET A 160 -12.64 3.03 2.72
CA MET A 160 -14.00 2.52 2.57
C MET A 160 -14.03 1.17 1.84
N GLU A 161 -15.13 0.45 1.94
CA GLU A 161 -15.25 -0.85 1.27
C GLU A 161 -15.31 -0.71 -0.25
N GLY A 162 -16.11 0.21 -0.77
CA GLY A 162 -16.43 0.30 -2.19
C GLY A 162 -17.31 -0.88 -2.65
N PRO A 163 -17.48 -1.12 -3.98
CA PRO A 163 -16.90 -0.34 -5.08
C PRO A 163 -17.60 0.99 -5.37
N GLN A 164 -18.74 1.29 -4.73
CA GLN A 164 -19.41 2.57 -4.85
C GLN A 164 -18.62 3.66 -4.11
N PHE A 165 -18.72 4.90 -4.60
CA PHE A 165 -18.23 6.08 -3.91
C PHE A 165 -19.14 6.46 -2.74
N SER A 166 -18.67 7.37 -1.88
CA SER A 166 -19.43 7.87 -0.73
C SER A 166 -20.72 8.57 -1.15
N SER A 167 -21.78 8.37 -0.40
CA SER A 167 -22.89 9.32 -0.42
C SER A 167 -22.46 10.66 0.18
N VAL A 168 -23.17 11.75 -0.15
CA VAL A 168 -22.91 13.08 0.42
C VAL A 168 -22.91 13.05 1.97
N ALA A 169 -23.81 12.29 2.56
CA ALA A 169 -23.91 12.16 4.02
C ALA A 169 -22.68 11.44 4.61
N GLU A 170 -22.20 10.36 3.97
CA GLU A 170 -20.98 9.67 4.38
C GLU A 170 -19.76 10.59 4.23
N SER A 171 -19.64 11.30 3.13
CA SER A 171 -18.56 12.23 2.87
C SER A 171 -18.47 13.33 3.95
N HIS A 172 -19.58 13.98 4.29
CA HIS A 172 -19.64 14.92 5.40
C HIS A 172 -19.28 14.30 6.76
N MET A 173 -19.74 13.07 7.01
CA MET A 173 -19.44 12.35 8.24
C MET A 173 -17.94 12.06 8.36
N TYR A 174 -17.31 11.55 7.30
CA TYR A 174 -15.88 11.24 7.30
C TYR A 174 -15.01 12.50 7.42
N ARG A 175 -15.42 13.58 6.76
CA ARG A 175 -14.79 14.89 6.92
C ARG A 175 -14.88 15.39 8.37
N ALA A 176 -16.03 15.23 9.02
CA ALA A 176 -16.23 15.58 10.44
C ALA A 176 -15.40 14.71 11.40
N TRP A 177 -15.01 13.50 11.01
CA TRP A 177 -14.09 12.65 11.78
C TRP A 177 -12.63 13.10 11.70
N GLY A 178 -12.34 14.11 10.89
CA GLY A 178 -10.98 14.60 10.70
C GLY A 178 -10.16 13.79 9.69
N CYS A 179 -10.82 13.03 8.80
CA CYS A 179 -10.13 12.40 7.68
C CYS A 179 -9.68 13.45 6.67
N ASP A 180 -8.54 13.22 6.04
CA ASP A 180 -7.96 14.11 5.04
C ASP A 180 -8.21 13.62 3.61
N VAL A 181 -8.10 12.30 3.40
CA VAL A 181 -8.34 11.67 2.10
C VAL A 181 -9.15 10.38 2.24
N ILE A 182 -9.76 9.94 1.14
CA ILE A 182 -10.57 8.72 1.09
C ILE A 182 -10.21 7.87 -0.13
N GLY A 183 -10.12 6.57 0.09
CA GLY A 183 -9.98 5.59 -0.98
C GLY A 183 -10.44 4.21 -0.55
N MET A 184 -10.09 3.18 -1.32
CA MET A 184 -10.68 1.86 -1.12
C MET A 184 -9.66 0.75 -0.85
N THR A 185 -8.35 0.97 -0.95
CA THR A 185 -7.40 -0.13 -1.14
C THR A 185 -6.32 -0.27 -0.09
N ASN A 186 -6.00 0.78 0.67
CA ASN A 186 -4.88 0.76 1.63
C ASN A 186 -5.15 -0.08 2.89
N MET A 187 -6.41 -0.45 3.12
CA MET A 187 -6.78 -1.41 4.16
C MET A 187 -7.49 -2.64 3.54
N PRO A 188 -7.07 -3.84 3.91
CA PRO A 188 -6.12 -4.20 5.00
C PRO A 188 -4.64 -4.23 4.58
N GLU A 189 -4.27 -3.71 3.39
CA GLU A 189 -2.90 -3.78 2.84
C GLU A 189 -1.83 -3.37 3.86
N ALA A 190 -1.99 -2.20 4.49
CA ALA A 190 -1.04 -1.68 5.49
C ALA A 190 -0.96 -2.57 6.75
N LYS A 191 -2.09 -3.11 7.24
CA LYS A 191 -2.12 -4.03 8.37
C LYS A 191 -1.35 -5.32 8.07
N LEU A 192 -1.59 -5.89 6.89
CA LEU A 192 -0.93 -7.11 6.44
C LEU A 192 0.56 -6.89 6.18
N ALA A 193 0.96 -5.75 5.62
CA ALA A 193 2.36 -5.38 5.49
C ALA A 193 3.06 -5.30 6.86
N ARG A 194 2.38 -4.74 7.87
CA ARG A 194 2.90 -4.69 9.25
C ARG A 194 3.05 -6.09 9.85
N GLU A 195 2.07 -6.97 9.66
CA GLU A 195 2.16 -8.37 10.11
C GLU A 195 3.25 -9.16 9.38
N ALA A 196 3.56 -8.80 8.13
CA ALA A 196 4.64 -9.39 7.36
C ALA A 196 6.02 -8.75 7.62
N GLU A 197 6.13 -7.84 8.60
CA GLU A 197 7.37 -7.13 8.92
C GLU A 197 7.99 -6.44 7.71
N LEU A 198 7.14 -5.84 6.85
CA LEU A 198 7.54 -4.98 5.74
C LEU A 198 7.45 -3.52 6.15
N CYS A 199 8.44 -2.71 5.79
CA CYS A 199 8.26 -1.28 5.81
C CYS A 199 7.22 -0.90 4.75
N TYR A 200 6.25 -0.06 5.10
CA TYR A 200 5.14 0.30 4.22
C TYR A 200 4.95 1.81 4.20
N ALA A 201 4.86 2.40 3.03
CA ALA A 201 4.41 3.77 2.84
C ALA A 201 3.27 3.81 1.83
N SER A 202 2.38 4.76 2.01
CA SER A 202 1.25 4.99 1.10
C SER A 202 1.34 6.40 0.52
N VAL A 203 1.33 6.48 -0.81
CA VAL A 203 1.22 7.71 -1.58
C VAL A 203 -0.17 7.75 -2.19
N ALA A 204 -1.02 8.61 -1.66
CA ALA A 204 -2.38 8.83 -2.14
C ALA A 204 -2.40 9.97 -3.15
N MET A 205 -2.82 9.67 -4.39
CA MET A 205 -2.89 10.61 -5.50
C MET A 205 -4.31 11.18 -5.57
N ILE A 206 -4.48 12.45 -5.30
CA ILE A 206 -5.80 13.08 -5.27
C ILE A 206 -6.34 13.22 -6.69
N THR A 207 -7.55 12.71 -6.92
CA THR A 207 -8.25 12.77 -8.21
C THR A 207 -9.46 13.71 -8.18
N ASP A 208 -10.07 13.88 -7.01
CA ASP A 208 -11.31 14.62 -6.80
C ASP A 208 -11.48 15.06 -5.34
N TYR A 209 -12.54 15.81 -5.05
CA TYR A 209 -12.90 16.24 -3.70
C TYR A 209 -13.98 15.37 -3.03
N ASP A 210 -14.11 14.11 -3.41
CA ASP A 210 -15.21 13.24 -2.97
C ASP A 210 -16.58 13.92 -3.17
N SER A 211 -17.60 13.56 -2.37
CA SER A 211 -18.98 14.06 -2.57
C SER A 211 -19.37 15.24 -1.67
N TRP A 212 -18.41 15.85 -0.95
CA TRP A 212 -18.72 16.93 0.01
C TRP A 212 -18.61 18.34 -0.55
N HIS A 213 -17.82 18.53 -1.63
CA HIS A 213 -17.44 19.86 -2.09
C HIS A 213 -18.60 20.53 -2.86
N PRO A 214 -19.03 21.74 -2.47
CA PRO A 214 -20.23 22.36 -3.03
C PRO A 214 -20.10 22.75 -4.50
N GLU A 215 -18.89 23.06 -4.96
CA GLU A 215 -18.65 23.53 -6.34
C GLU A 215 -18.30 22.40 -7.32
N HIS A 216 -17.84 21.26 -6.82
CA HIS A 216 -17.42 20.11 -7.65
C HIS A 216 -18.50 19.01 -7.76
N GLY A 217 -19.58 19.10 -6.97
CA GLY A 217 -20.71 18.17 -7.05
C GLY A 217 -20.36 16.72 -6.68
N ALA A 218 -21.17 15.79 -7.19
CA ALA A 218 -20.89 14.36 -7.01
C ALA A 218 -19.68 13.91 -7.84
N VAL A 219 -18.98 12.89 -7.35
CA VAL A 219 -17.81 12.30 -8.01
C VAL A 219 -18.12 11.93 -9.47
N ASP A 220 -17.40 12.52 -10.42
CA ASP A 220 -17.52 12.24 -11.86
C ASP A 220 -16.34 11.38 -12.33
N ILE A 221 -16.64 10.18 -12.81
CA ILE A 221 -15.65 9.22 -13.30
C ILE A 221 -14.81 9.79 -14.45
N THR A 222 -15.38 10.65 -15.30
CA THR A 222 -14.66 11.24 -16.44
C THR A 222 -13.55 12.18 -15.98
N GLU A 223 -13.84 13.04 -15.00
CA GLU A 223 -12.85 13.94 -14.41
C GLU A 223 -11.79 13.18 -13.60
N ILE A 224 -12.18 12.13 -12.86
CA ILE A 224 -11.23 11.22 -12.20
C ILE A 224 -10.25 10.63 -13.20
N LEU A 225 -10.73 10.06 -14.31
CA LEU A 225 -9.87 9.41 -15.31
C LEU A 225 -8.89 10.39 -15.97
N LYS A 226 -9.31 11.62 -16.19
CA LYS A 226 -8.47 12.68 -16.74
C LYS A 226 -7.31 13.02 -15.77
N THR A 227 -7.63 13.27 -14.50
CA THR A 227 -6.63 13.57 -13.47
C THR A 227 -5.72 12.36 -13.22
N LEU A 228 -6.27 11.15 -13.22
CA LEU A 228 -5.53 9.91 -13.00
C LEU A 228 -4.44 9.68 -14.05
N GLY A 229 -4.66 10.09 -15.31
CA GLY A 229 -3.64 9.98 -16.34
C GLY A 229 -2.38 10.81 -16.03
N ALA A 230 -2.56 12.07 -15.62
CA ALA A 230 -1.46 12.94 -15.19
C ALA A 230 -0.81 12.43 -13.89
N ASN A 231 -1.62 12.02 -12.92
CA ASN A 231 -1.13 11.48 -11.66
C ASN A 231 -0.31 10.20 -11.87
N SER A 232 -0.69 9.34 -12.81
CA SER A 232 0.08 8.12 -13.12
C SER A 232 1.47 8.45 -13.70
N ALA A 233 1.59 9.47 -14.54
CA ALA A 233 2.88 9.93 -15.05
C ALA A 233 3.76 10.48 -13.91
N ASN A 234 3.20 11.32 -13.05
CA ASN A 234 3.87 11.85 -11.86
C ASN A 234 4.33 10.73 -10.91
N ALA A 235 3.47 9.76 -10.66
CA ALA A 235 3.80 8.61 -9.79
C ALA A 235 4.94 7.75 -10.36
N LYS A 236 5.03 7.57 -11.69
CA LYS A 236 6.17 6.91 -12.32
C LYS A 236 7.47 7.67 -12.04
N GLY A 237 7.48 8.98 -12.20
CA GLY A 237 8.63 9.84 -11.90
C GLY A 237 9.06 9.71 -10.43
N LEU A 238 8.10 9.79 -9.50
CA LEU A 238 8.35 9.59 -8.07
C LEU A 238 9.00 8.22 -7.82
N VAL A 239 8.40 7.13 -8.33
CA VAL A 239 8.91 5.77 -8.12
C VAL A 239 10.30 5.58 -8.72
N ALA A 240 10.57 6.18 -9.87
CA ALA A 240 11.88 6.10 -10.52
C ALA A 240 13.03 6.72 -9.70
N ARG A 241 12.72 7.65 -8.78
CA ARG A 241 13.72 8.27 -7.89
C ARG A 241 14.01 7.49 -6.61
N LEU A 242 13.09 6.61 -6.20
CA LEU A 242 13.21 5.89 -4.92
C LEU A 242 14.49 5.06 -4.77
N PRO A 243 15.03 4.38 -5.82
CA PRO A 243 16.27 3.63 -5.70
C PRO A 243 17.47 4.46 -5.26
N ALA A 244 17.55 5.72 -5.68
CA ALA A 244 18.63 6.62 -5.28
C ALA A 244 18.56 7.05 -3.81
N LEU A 245 17.35 7.07 -3.24
CA LEU A 245 17.06 7.47 -1.86
C LEU A 245 17.08 6.29 -0.89
N LEU A 246 16.67 5.09 -1.36
CA LEU A 246 16.52 3.88 -0.57
C LEU A 246 17.59 2.82 -0.90
N ARG A 247 18.84 3.20 -0.86
CA ARG A 247 20.01 2.40 -1.27
C ARG A 247 20.02 0.93 -0.86
N ALA A 248 20.86 0.12 -1.58
CA ALA A 248 20.94 -1.33 -1.42
C ALA A 248 21.37 -1.81 -0.03
N ASP A 249 22.22 -1.07 0.68
CA ASP A 249 22.72 -1.40 2.02
C ASP A 249 21.73 -0.98 3.12
N ARG A 250 20.70 -1.78 3.29
CA ARG A 250 19.62 -1.51 4.24
C ARG A 250 20.05 -1.70 5.68
N ALA A 251 20.05 -0.62 6.46
CA ALA A 251 20.08 -0.71 7.92
C ALA A 251 18.73 -1.22 8.48
N PRO A 252 18.71 -1.81 9.69
CA PRO A 252 17.46 -2.11 10.39
C PRO A 252 16.55 -0.87 10.45
N CYS A 253 15.24 -1.08 10.30
CA CYS A 253 14.30 0.03 10.34
C CYS A 253 14.33 0.74 11.71
N PRO A 254 14.62 2.05 11.80
CA PRO A 254 14.67 2.75 13.09
C PRO A 254 13.31 2.78 13.81
N HIS A 255 12.23 2.54 13.06
CA HIS A 255 10.86 2.49 13.59
C HIS A 255 10.37 1.06 13.87
N GLY A 256 11.26 0.05 13.76
CA GLY A 256 10.96 -1.33 14.09
C GLY A 256 9.92 -2.01 13.19
N CYS A 257 9.69 -1.52 11.96
CA CYS A 257 8.75 -2.15 11.04
C CYS A 257 9.15 -3.60 10.72
N ASP A 258 10.44 -3.87 10.60
CA ASP A 258 11.05 -5.17 10.33
C ASP A 258 11.14 -6.09 11.57
N ARG A 259 10.55 -5.69 12.70
CA ARG A 259 10.48 -6.45 13.96
C ARG A 259 9.09 -6.37 14.61
N ALA A 260 8.06 -6.08 13.83
CA ALA A 260 6.72 -5.87 14.35
C ALA A 260 6.13 -7.11 15.06
N LEU A 261 6.65 -8.31 14.77
CA LEU A 261 6.21 -9.57 15.36
C LEU A 261 6.99 -9.99 16.62
N GLU A 262 8.03 -9.28 17.03
CA GLU A 262 8.98 -9.75 18.06
C GLU A 262 8.30 -10.19 19.38
N TYR A 263 7.23 -9.51 19.77
CA TYR A 263 6.43 -9.84 20.97
C TYR A 263 4.94 -9.97 20.67
N ALA A 264 4.58 -10.18 19.41
CA ALA A 264 3.18 -10.14 18.98
C ALA A 264 2.43 -11.47 19.13
N LEU A 265 3.14 -12.61 19.17
CA LEU A 265 2.52 -13.94 19.19
C LEU A 265 2.06 -14.30 20.59
N MET A 266 0.73 -14.53 20.75
CA MET A 266 0.11 -14.82 22.04
C MET A 266 -0.06 -16.31 22.31
N THR A 267 -0.27 -17.13 21.25
CA THR A 267 -0.49 -18.56 21.41
C THR A 267 0.79 -19.26 21.85
N ALA A 268 0.70 -20.01 22.96
CA ALA A 268 1.81 -20.80 23.47
C ALA A 268 2.29 -21.81 22.39
N PRO A 269 3.61 -22.08 22.28
CA PRO A 269 4.18 -22.88 21.21
C PRO A 269 3.50 -24.25 21.02
N GLU A 270 3.18 -24.93 22.12
CA GLU A 270 2.54 -26.25 22.14
C GLU A 270 1.09 -26.27 21.65
N ASN A 271 0.44 -25.11 21.57
CA ASN A 271 -0.94 -24.95 21.13
C ASN A 271 -1.07 -24.35 19.71
N ARG A 272 0.06 -24.13 19.05
CA ARG A 272 0.05 -23.54 17.70
C ARG A 272 -0.37 -24.57 16.67
N ASP A 273 -1.27 -24.19 15.76
CA ASP A 273 -1.73 -25.04 14.66
C ASP A 273 -0.62 -25.24 13.62
N PRO A 274 -0.13 -26.49 13.41
CA PRO A 274 0.93 -26.76 12.43
C PRO A 274 0.56 -26.38 10.99
N ALA A 275 -0.72 -26.45 10.61
CA ALA A 275 -1.16 -26.07 9.27
C ALA A 275 -1.10 -24.56 9.06
N LEU A 276 -1.41 -23.78 10.09
CA LEU A 276 -1.27 -22.32 10.04
C LEU A 276 0.20 -21.90 10.09
N LEU A 277 1.03 -22.56 10.91
CA LEU A 277 2.48 -22.33 10.94
C LEU A 277 3.11 -22.52 9.56
N ALA A 278 2.74 -23.59 8.86
CA ALA A 278 3.24 -23.86 7.51
C ALA A 278 2.86 -22.78 6.49
N LYS A 279 1.72 -22.09 6.67
CA LYS A 279 1.32 -20.97 5.82
C LYS A 279 2.05 -19.66 6.13
N LEU A 280 2.52 -19.53 7.36
CA LEU A 280 3.18 -18.33 7.87
C LEU A 280 4.69 -18.33 7.68
N ASP A 281 5.24 -19.29 6.98
CA ASP A 281 6.68 -19.49 6.78
C ASP A 281 7.41 -18.23 6.25
N ALA A 282 6.83 -17.54 5.27
CA ALA A 282 7.40 -16.30 4.75
C ALA A 282 7.06 -15.07 5.61
N VAL A 283 5.81 -14.96 6.06
CA VAL A 283 5.29 -13.79 6.79
C VAL A 283 5.91 -13.69 8.18
N ALA A 284 5.97 -14.78 8.92
CA ALA A 284 6.37 -14.81 10.33
C ALA A 284 7.57 -15.72 10.63
N GLY A 285 8.23 -16.28 9.63
CA GLY A 285 9.30 -17.26 9.80
C GLY A 285 10.46 -16.80 10.68
N ARG A 286 10.67 -15.50 10.85
CA ARG A 286 11.67 -14.93 11.76
C ARG A 286 11.39 -15.24 13.25
N VAL A 287 10.12 -15.42 13.63
CA VAL A 287 9.65 -15.52 15.02
C VAL A 287 8.95 -16.84 15.33
N LEU A 288 8.79 -17.74 14.36
CA LEU A 288 8.22 -19.08 14.53
C LEU A 288 9.30 -20.08 14.86
#